data_a5a933b14e4e5e3ce963df2e40369350
#
_entry.id   a5a933b14e4e5e3ce963df2e40369350
#
_cell.length_a   1.000
_cell.length_b   1.000
_cell.length_c   1.000
_cell.angle_alpha   90.00
_cell.angle_beta   90.00
_cell.angle_gamma   90.00
#
_symmetry.space_group_name_H-M   'P 1'
#
loop_
_entity.id
_entity.type
_entity.pdbx_description
1 polymer ?
#
loop_
_entity_poly.entity_id
_entity_poly.type
_entity_poly.pdbx_seq_one_letter_code
_entity_poly.pdbx_strand_id
1 'polypeptide(L)'
;MEVQAFYERYPYPPPIDDLDAYRRRWQDRERRRADFHLFWPTRAYREDYSILVAGCGTSQAAKYAIRWPAAHITGIDFSAASVAHTEQLKRKYQLDNLQVHQLPLEQADDLGETFDQVICTGVLHHLPDPAVGLRALRSVLERQGAMHLMVYALYGRTGIYMLQEFCRRVGFRAPEGDTRELLAALKALPATHPLTRLLQEVPDFRSEAGLADALLHPQDRAYSVPRLLEFLSANGLIFGRWVRQAPYSLQVGLMSQIPRALRSAQLPLEDQYAAAELFRGNMMRHAVIAYRDDNPGVPRIGFADDGWLGYIPIRVPDTVTIRERLPAGCAAILINRAHSHTDICLPIRPGEMQLLEAIDGKRTSGEMLASGAERDGSRSLFERLWWHDQVVFAATGPL
;
A
#
# COMPACT_ATOMS: atom_id res chain seq x y z
N MET A 1 0.45 18.06 -21.24
CA MET A 1 1.17 19.36 -21.12
C MET A 1 0.92 20.05 -19.77
N GLU A 2 -0.32 20.22 -19.30
CA GLU A 2 -0.58 20.89 -18.00
C GLU A 2 0.00 20.14 -16.79
N VAL A 3 -0.20 18.84 -16.69
CA VAL A 3 0.28 18.02 -15.57
C VAL A 3 1.81 17.94 -15.56
N GLN A 4 2.46 17.84 -16.71
CA GLN A 4 3.92 17.81 -16.81
C GLN A 4 4.53 19.13 -16.33
N ALA A 5 4.05 20.27 -16.83
CA ALA A 5 4.51 21.58 -16.40
C ALA A 5 4.27 21.81 -14.89
N PHE A 6 3.20 21.23 -14.35
CA PHE A 6 2.92 21.27 -12.92
C PHE A 6 4.02 20.57 -12.11
N TYR A 7 4.38 19.30 -12.44
CA TYR A 7 5.40 18.56 -11.71
C TYR A 7 6.84 19.03 -11.97
N GLU A 8 7.12 19.67 -13.09
CA GLU A 8 8.40 20.34 -13.30
C GLU A 8 8.59 21.52 -12.34
N ARG A 9 7.49 22.20 -11.96
CA ARG A 9 7.51 23.32 -11.01
C ARG A 9 7.40 22.88 -9.56
N TYR A 10 6.59 21.88 -9.28
CA TYR A 10 6.33 21.34 -7.94
C TYR A 10 6.64 19.83 -7.91
N PRO A 11 7.92 19.45 -7.91
CA PRO A 11 8.28 18.03 -7.82
C PRO A 11 7.65 17.40 -6.57
N TYR A 12 6.85 16.36 -6.78
CA TYR A 12 6.18 15.66 -5.71
C TYR A 12 6.35 14.11 -5.87
N PRO A 13 6.64 13.34 -4.80
CA PRO A 13 6.99 13.87 -3.48
C PRO A 13 8.28 14.72 -3.52
N PRO A 14 8.49 15.61 -2.50
CA PRO A 14 9.68 16.44 -2.46
C PRO A 14 10.96 15.60 -2.57
N PRO A 15 12.00 16.08 -3.27
CA PRO A 15 13.27 15.39 -3.41
C PRO A 15 13.84 14.98 -2.06
N ILE A 16 14.35 13.76 -1.95
CA ILE A 16 15.00 13.21 -0.76
C ILE A 16 16.45 12.88 -1.12
N ASP A 17 17.40 13.53 -0.46
CA ASP A 17 18.82 13.35 -0.74
C ASP A 17 19.47 12.25 0.12
N ASP A 18 18.83 11.85 1.22
CA ASP A 18 19.35 10.84 2.15
C ASP A 18 18.42 9.63 2.26
N LEU A 19 18.96 8.49 1.81
CA LEU A 19 18.29 7.19 1.90
C LEU A 19 19.02 6.22 2.86
N ASP A 20 19.95 6.68 3.70
CA ASP A 20 20.74 5.80 4.57
C ASP A 20 19.89 5.07 5.59
N ALA A 21 18.94 5.77 6.22
CA ALA A 21 18.01 5.13 7.15
C ALA A 21 17.14 4.07 6.44
N TYR A 22 16.72 4.37 5.22
CA TYR A 22 15.96 3.43 4.38
C TYR A 22 16.82 2.21 4.02
N ARG A 23 18.10 2.42 3.62
CA ARG A 23 19.07 1.36 3.30
C ARG A 23 19.29 0.43 4.50
N ARG A 24 19.58 0.99 5.68
CA ARG A 24 19.72 0.18 6.91
C ARG A 24 18.50 -0.68 7.21
N ARG A 25 17.30 -0.11 7.06
CA ARG A 25 16.04 -0.83 7.30
C ARG A 25 15.85 -2.02 6.36
N TRP A 26 16.29 -1.91 5.11
CA TRP A 26 16.08 -2.94 4.08
C TRP A 26 17.27 -3.89 3.92
N GLN A 27 18.34 -3.75 4.70
CA GLN A 27 19.36 -4.79 4.85
C GLN A 27 18.82 -6.05 5.51
N ASP A 28 17.74 -5.95 6.27
CA ASP A 28 17.05 -7.07 6.92
C ASP A 28 16.40 -7.99 5.86
N ARG A 29 16.92 -9.21 5.74
CA ARG A 29 16.44 -10.23 4.80
C ARG A 29 15.03 -10.71 5.15
N GLU A 30 14.70 -10.83 6.44
CA GLU A 30 13.35 -11.26 6.85
C GLU A 30 12.30 -10.20 6.49
N ARG A 31 12.65 -8.92 6.51
CA ARG A 31 11.80 -7.85 5.99
C ARG A 31 11.54 -8.01 4.49
N ARG A 32 12.59 -8.30 3.69
CA ARG A 32 12.42 -8.52 2.25
C ARG A 32 11.59 -9.79 1.98
N ARG A 33 11.83 -10.85 2.76
CA ARG A 33 11.06 -12.10 2.65
C ARG A 33 9.57 -11.88 2.97
N ALA A 34 9.25 -11.13 4.01
CA ALA A 34 7.87 -10.76 4.32
C ALA A 34 7.24 -9.90 3.22
N ASP A 35 8.00 -8.93 2.66
CA ASP A 35 7.55 -8.11 1.53
C ASP A 35 7.31 -8.97 0.28
N PHE A 36 8.17 -9.94 -0.03
CA PHE A 36 7.99 -10.87 -1.15
C PHE A 36 6.70 -11.69 -1.01
N HIS A 37 6.50 -12.36 0.13
CA HIS A 37 5.32 -13.21 0.34
C HIS A 37 4.02 -12.42 0.53
N LEU A 38 4.08 -11.10 0.72
CA LEU A 38 2.92 -10.24 0.62
C LEU A 38 2.33 -10.24 -0.80
N PHE A 39 3.20 -10.31 -1.82
CA PHE A 39 2.82 -10.33 -3.24
C PHE A 39 2.68 -11.75 -3.79
N TRP A 40 3.53 -12.67 -3.37
CA TRP A 40 3.57 -14.04 -3.88
C TRP A 40 3.60 -15.08 -2.75
N PRO A 41 2.51 -15.27 -2.03
CA PRO A 41 2.48 -16.23 -0.94
C PRO A 41 2.74 -17.68 -1.39
N THR A 42 2.41 -18.04 -2.63
CA THR A 42 2.56 -19.41 -3.17
C THR A 42 3.86 -19.65 -3.94
N ARG A 43 4.73 -18.64 -4.06
CA ARG A 43 6.03 -18.78 -4.75
C ARG A 43 7.18 -18.98 -3.79
N ALA A 44 8.19 -19.72 -4.24
CA ALA A 44 9.47 -19.80 -3.54
C ALA A 44 10.12 -18.41 -3.47
N TYR A 45 10.66 -18.07 -2.32
CA TYR A 45 11.34 -16.80 -2.11
C TYR A 45 12.56 -16.66 -3.01
N ARG A 46 12.65 -15.54 -3.71
CA ARG A 46 13.80 -15.11 -4.50
C ARG A 46 13.97 -13.60 -4.44
N GLU A 47 15.14 -13.08 -4.76
CA GLU A 47 15.45 -11.65 -4.78
C GLU A 47 15.83 -11.14 -6.18
N ASP A 48 16.01 -12.04 -7.16
CA ASP A 48 16.50 -11.82 -8.51
C ASP A 48 15.36 -11.66 -9.54
N TYR A 49 14.44 -10.75 -9.31
CA TYR A 49 13.29 -10.53 -10.19
C TYR A 49 13.28 -9.10 -10.77
N SER A 50 12.46 -8.88 -11.82
CA SER A 50 12.35 -7.60 -12.49
C SER A 50 11.20 -6.76 -11.91
N ILE A 51 11.48 -5.47 -11.66
CA ILE A 51 10.50 -4.53 -11.10
C ILE A 51 10.42 -3.28 -11.96
N LEU A 52 9.23 -2.97 -12.46
CA LEU A 52 8.92 -1.65 -13.03
C LEU A 52 8.36 -0.73 -11.95
N VAL A 53 8.94 0.45 -11.79
CA VAL A 53 8.40 1.54 -10.96
C VAL A 53 7.88 2.62 -11.89
N ALA A 54 6.58 2.61 -12.15
CA ALA A 54 5.91 3.51 -13.08
C ALA A 54 5.42 4.79 -12.40
N GLY A 55 5.82 5.95 -12.92
CA GLY A 55 5.71 7.23 -12.24
C GLY A 55 6.60 7.25 -11.01
N CYS A 56 7.89 6.98 -11.21
CA CYS A 56 8.83 6.73 -10.10
C CYS A 56 9.15 7.99 -9.26
N GLY A 57 8.74 9.16 -9.72
CA GLY A 57 9.00 10.43 -9.03
C GLY A 57 10.48 10.64 -8.77
N THR A 58 10.78 11.38 -7.71
CA THR A 58 12.15 11.76 -7.38
C THR A 58 12.99 10.68 -6.70
N SER A 59 12.38 9.63 -6.11
CA SER A 59 13.15 8.70 -5.25
C SER A 59 12.62 7.26 -5.19
N GLN A 60 11.44 6.98 -5.72
CA GLN A 60 10.81 5.68 -5.51
C GLN A 60 11.61 4.54 -6.17
N ALA A 61 12.08 4.71 -7.41
CA ALA A 61 12.88 3.69 -8.07
C ALA A 61 14.20 3.43 -7.34
N ALA A 62 14.89 4.48 -6.87
CA ALA A 62 16.09 4.33 -6.05
C ALA A 62 15.82 3.58 -4.73
N LYS A 63 14.68 3.82 -4.09
CA LYS A 63 14.25 3.05 -2.90
C LYS A 63 14.04 1.58 -3.21
N TYR A 64 13.42 1.23 -4.36
CA TYR A 64 13.27 -0.16 -4.76
C TYR A 64 14.60 -0.83 -5.09
N ALA A 65 15.54 -0.13 -5.73
CA ALA A 65 16.88 -0.63 -5.98
C ALA A 65 17.66 -0.93 -4.69
N ILE A 66 17.54 -0.07 -3.68
CA ILE A 66 18.10 -0.31 -2.34
C ILE A 66 17.42 -1.48 -1.63
N ARG A 67 16.09 -1.59 -1.76
CA ARG A 67 15.29 -2.65 -1.12
C ARG A 67 15.65 -4.03 -1.65
N TRP A 68 15.85 -4.13 -2.96
CA TRP A 68 16.05 -5.37 -3.69
C TRP A 68 17.37 -5.34 -4.47
N PRO A 69 18.53 -5.48 -3.79
CA PRO A 69 19.84 -5.30 -4.42
C PRO A 69 20.16 -6.35 -5.50
N ALA A 70 19.50 -7.51 -5.49
CA ALA A 70 19.66 -8.53 -6.51
C ALA A 70 18.63 -8.44 -7.66
N ALA A 71 17.59 -7.61 -7.53
CA ALA A 71 16.56 -7.40 -8.54
C ALA A 71 16.99 -6.41 -9.61
N HIS A 72 16.40 -6.49 -10.80
CA HIS A 72 16.53 -5.48 -11.85
C HIS A 72 15.40 -4.47 -11.72
N ILE A 73 15.72 -3.21 -11.52
CA ILE A 73 14.76 -2.13 -11.31
C ILE A 73 14.77 -1.21 -12.53
N THR A 74 13.60 -1.02 -13.13
CA THR A 74 13.37 -0.03 -14.17
C THR A 74 12.41 1.03 -13.64
N GLY A 75 12.87 2.29 -13.58
CA GLY A 75 12.05 3.44 -13.21
C GLY A 75 11.63 4.21 -14.46
N ILE A 76 10.34 4.54 -14.59
CA ILE A 76 9.87 5.46 -15.63
C ILE A 76 9.13 6.64 -15.00
N ASP A 77 9.36 7.82 -15.54
CA ASP A 77 8.63 9.03 -15.19
C ASP A 77 8.62 9.98 -16.39
N PHE A 78 7.53 10.72 -16.58
CA PHE A 78 7.44 11.70 -17.68
C PHE A 78 8.16 13.01 -17.37
N SER A 79 8.45 13.31 -16.08
CA SER A 79 9.14 14.51 -15.62
C SER A 79 10.66 14.34 -15.72
N ALA A 80 11.31 15.19 -16.54
CA ALA A 80 12.76 15.23 -16.64
C ALA A 80 13.43 15.56 -15.30
N ALA A 81 12.82 16.41 -14.48
CA ALA A 81 13.33 16.76 -13.15
C ALA A 81 13.32 15.55 -12.21
N SER A 82 12.25 14.75 -12.20
CA SER A 82 12.14 13.52 -11.41
C SER A 82 13.19 12.47 -11.82
N VAL A 83 13.36 12.28 -13.13
CA VAL A 83 14.37 11.37 -13.69
C VAL A 83 15.77 11.82 -13.31
N ALA A 84 16.10 13.11 -13.48
CA ALA A 84 17.41 13.66 -13.15
C ALA A 84 17.75 13.47 -11.65
N HIS A 85 16.79 13.68 -10.75
CA HIS A 85 17.00 13.47 -9.32
C HIS A 85 17.18 11.99 -8.98
N THR A 86 16.40 11.10 -9.58
CA THR A 86 16.56 9.64 -9.39
C THR A 86 17.92 9.17 -9.89
N GLU A 87 18.43 9.73 -11.00
CA GLU A 87 19.79 9.47 -11.50
C GLU A 87 20.87 10.01 -10.55
N GLN A 88 20.64 11.12 -9.85
CA GLN A 88 21.57 11.59 -8.81
C GLN A 88 21.63 10.60 -7.64
N LEU A 89 20.48 10.10 -7.17
CA LEU A 89 20.43 9.07 -6.14
C LEU A 89 21.09 7.77 -6.59
N LYS A 90 20.88 7.34 -7.84
CA LYS A 90 21.56 6.18 -8.42
C LYS A 90 23.07 6.30 -8.32
N ARG A 91 23.63 7.43 -8.74
CA ARG A 91 25.08 7.68 -8.63
C ARG A 91 25.55 7.74 -7.17
N LYS A 92 24.85 8.47 -6.30
CA LYS A 92 25.19 8.63 -4.89
C LYS A 92 25.25 7.31 -4.14
N TYR A 93 24.29 6.41 -4.40
CA TYR A 93 24.15 5.14 -3.70
C TYR A 93 24.73 3.95 -4.46
N GLN A 94 25.35 4.18 -5.64
CA GLN A 94 25.95 3.15 -6.50
C GLN A 94 24.96 2.01 -6.82
N LEU A 95 23.78 2.40 -7.36
CA LEU A 95 22.69 1.46 -7.65
C LEU A 95 22.82 0.92 -9.07
N ASP A 96 23.73 -0.06 -9.27
CA ASP A 96 24.01 -0.66 -10.58
C ASP A 96 22.81 -1.47 -11.11
N ASN A 97 21.91 -1.87 -10.23
CA ASN A 97 20.68 -2.60 -10.52
C ASN A 97 19.49 -1.70 -10.91
N LEU A 98 19.69 -0.39 -11.10
CA LEU A 98 18.65 0.58 -11.46
C LEU A 98 18.88 1.15 -12.86
N GLN A 99 17.83 1.12 -13.69
CA GLN A 99 17.71 1.90 -14.92
C GLN A 99 16.60 2.92 -14.78
N VAL A 100 16.74 4.11 -15.38
CA VAL A 100 15.73 5.17 -15.31
C VAL A 100 15.51 5.74 -16.70
N HIS A 101 14.24 5.88 -17.09
CA HIS A 101 13.86 6.42 -18.41
C HIS A 101 12.86 7.55 -18.25
N GLN A 102 13.02 8.61 -19.06
CA GLN A 102 12.00 9.61 -19.20
C GLN A 102 10.95 9.10 -20.18
N LEU A 103 9.88 8.51 -19.65
CA LEU A 103 8.83 7.88 -20.42
C LEU A 103 7.48 8.03 -19.73
N PRO A 104 6.42 8.47 -20.42
CA PRO A 104 5.06 8.42 -19.91
C PRO A 104 4.65 6.96 -19.66
N LEU A 105 3.92 6.72 -18.57
CA LEU A 105 3.55 5.34 -18.21
C LEU A 105 2.58 4.68 -19.22
N GLU A 106 1.85 5.49 -20.00
CA GLU A 106 0.99 5.03 -21.09
C GLU A 106 1.78 4.39 -22.24
N GLN A 107 3.09 4.61 -22.29
CA GLN A 107 4.04 4.06 -23.25
C GLN A 107 4.98 3.03 -22.62
N ALA A 108 4.56 2.38 -21.54
CA ALA A 108 5.40 1.40 -20.83
C ALA A 108 5.83 0.21 -21.73
N ASP A 109 5.05 -0.12 -22.76
CA ASP A 109 5.36 -1.13 -23.77
C ASP A 109 6.55 -0.78 -24.68
N ASP A 110 6.89 0.52 -24.82
CA ASP A 110 8.09 0.95 -25.56
C ASP A 110 9.41 0.48 -24.89
N LEU A 111 9.36 0.03 -23.62
CA LEU A 111 10.51 -0.59 -22.95
C LEU A 111 10.91 -1.92 -23.58
N GLY A 112 10.00 -2.61 -24.27
CA GLY A 112 10.25 -3.91 -24.90
C GLY A 112 10.55 -5.05 -23.90
N GLU A 113 10.22 -4.86 -22.62
CA GLU A 113 10.49 -5.79 -21.52
C GLU A 113 9.20 -6.13 -20.77
N THR A 114 9.21 -7.26 -20.05
CA THR A 114 8.16 -7.63 -19.10
C THR A 114 8.72 -7.73 -17.69
N PHE A 115 7.86 -7.54 -16.71
CA PHE A 115 8.26 -7.40 -15.30
C PHE A 115 7.50 -8.38 -14.41
N ASP A 116 8.23 -9.01 -13.48
CA ASP A 116 7.62 -9.81 -12.41
C ASP A 116 6.73 -8.93 -11.49
N GLN A 117 7.14 -7.69 -11.27
CA GLN A 117 6.38 -6.75 -10.43
C GLN A 117 6.25 -5.39 -11.11
N VAL A 118 5.05 -4.82 -11.07
CA VAL A 118 4.79 -3.44 -11.49
C VAL A 118 4.30 -2.64 -10.29
N ILE A 119 4.97 -1.53 -10.02
CA ILE A 119 4.64 -0.60 -8.93
C ILE A 119 4.16 0.70 -9.55
N CYS A 120 2.91 1.08 -9.28
CA CYS A 120 2.34 2.36 -9.71
C CYS A 120 1.56 2.98 -8.55
N THR A 121 2.20 3.90 -7.84
CA THR A 121 1.63 4.48 -6.62
C THR A 121 1.58 5.99 -6.69
N GLY A 122 0.36 6.56 -6.62
CA GLY A 122 0.17 8.00 -6.66
C GLY A 122 0.17 8.60 -8.07
N VAL A 123 -0.16 7.82 -9.11
CA VAL A 123 -0.02 8.26 -10.51
C VAL A 123 -1.30 8.13 -11.31
N LEU A 124 -1.93 6.94 -11.35
CA LEU A 124 -3.08 6.66 -12.24
C LEU A 124 -4.24 7.65 -12.10
N HIS A 125 -4.49 8.14 -10.90
CA HIS A 125 -5.59 9.08 -10.64
C HIS A 125 -5.31 10.50 -11.15
N HIS A 126 -4.09 10.76 -11.63
CA HIS A 126 -3.68 12.01 -12.27
C HIS A 126 -3.64 11.92 -13.80
N LEU A 127 -3.92 10.76 -14.38
CA LEU A 127 -3.96 10.60 -15.84
C LEU A 127 -5.26 11.13 -16.44
N PRO A 128 -5.23 11.66 -17.66
CA PRO A 128 -6.43 11.99 -18.43
C PRO A 128 -7.37 10.79 -18.57
N ASP A 129 -6.82 9.66 -18.97
CA ASP A 129 -7.49 8.37 -19.00
C ASP A 129 -6.69 7.31 -18.22
N PRO A 130 -7.05 7.06 -16.95
CA PRO A 130 -6.38 6.05 -16.13
C PRO A 130 -6.43 4.64 -16.72
N ALA A 131 -7.46 4.33 -17.53
CA ALA A 131 -7.61 3.02 -18.12
C ALA A 131 -6.55 2.75 -19.21
N VAL A 132 -6.15 3.75 -19.99
CA VAL A 132 -5.04 3.64 -20.94
C VAL A 132 -3.75 3.29 -20.18
N GLY A 133 -3.45 4.05 -19.13
CA GLY A 133 -2.27 3.79 -18.31
C GLY A 133 -2.29 2.40 -17.65
N LEU A 134 -3.43 2.00 -17.09
CA LEU A 134 -3.54 0.69 -16.44
C LEU A 134 -3.38 -0.46 -17.44
N ARG A 135 -3.91 -0.33 -18.65
CA ARG A 135 -3.72 -1.34 -19.72
C ARG A 135 -2.26 -1.41 -20.19
N ALA A 136 -1.59 -0.25 -20.34
CA ALA A 136 -0.16 -0.22 -20.67
C ALA A 136 0.69 -0.91 -19.58
N LEU A 137 0.39 -0.68 -18.30
CA LEU A 137 1.07 -1.38 -17.21
C LEU A 137 0.76 -2.89 -17.18
N ARG A 138 -0.48 -3.27 -17.52
CA ARG A 138 -0.86 -4.69 -17.63
C ARG A 138 -0.12 -5.39 -18.76
N SER A 139 0.11 -4.72 -19.89
CA SER A 139 0.79 -5.33 -21.07
C SER A 139 2.23 -5.74 -20.76
N VAL A 140 2.93 -4.98 -19.89
CA VAL A 140 4.30 -5.25 -19.47
C VAL A 140 4.42 -6.07 -18.18
N LEU A 141 3.29 -6.43 -17.55
CA LEU A 141 3.28 -7.30 -16.39
C LEU A 141 3.38 -8.76 -16.82
N GLU A 142 4.31 -9.52 -16.26
CA GLU A 142 4.39 -10.96 -16.46
C GLU A 142 3.07 -11.65 -16.12
N ARG A 143 2.75 -12.76 -16.82
CA ARG A 143 1.48 -13.46 -16.64
C ARG A 143 1.22 -13.88 -15.19
N GLN A 144 2.27 -14.28 -14.48
CA GLN A 144 2.21 -14.59 -13.05
C GLN A 144 2.75 -13.44 -12.19
N GLY A 145 2.97 -12.26 -12.75
CA GLY A 145 3.44 -11.07 -12.07
C GLY A 145 2.41 -10.52 -11.07
N ALA A 146 2.86 -9.62 -10.23
CA ALA A 146 2.02 -8.90 -9.27
C ALA A 146 2.11 -7.39 -9.48
N MET A 147 0.99 -6.69 -9.42
CA MET A 147 0.93 -5.24 -9.54
C MET A 147 0.57 -4.62 -8.20
N HIS A 148 1.36 -3.65 -7.76
CA HIS A 148 1.05 -2.80 -6.60
C HIS A 148 0.53 -1.47 -7.11
N LEU A 149 -0.73 -1.20 -6.88
CA LEU A 149 -1.37 0.06 -7.23
C LEU A 149 -1.75 0.84 -5.99
N MET A 150 -1.57 2.17 -6.04
CA MET A 150 -2.15 3.07 -5.04
C MET A 150 -2.83 4.24 -5.74
N VAL A 151 -4.08 4.46 -5.38
CA VAL A 151 -4.90 5.58 -5.84
C VAL A 151 -5.51 6.33 -4.67
N TYR A 152 -5.96 7.56 -4.91
CA TYR A 152 -6.63 8.35 -3.88
C TYR A 152 -8.04 7.83 -3.59
N ALA A 153 -8.36 7.78 -2.29
CA ALA A 153 -9.66 7.35 -1.79
C ALA A 153 -10.68 8.50 -1.77
N LEU A 154 -11.94 8.17 -2.05
CA LEU A 154 -13.00 9.17 -2.17
C LEU A 154 -13.38 9.79 -0.82
N TYR A 155 -13.74 8.96 0.15
CA TYR A 155 -14.40 9.46 1.37
C TYR A 155 -13.42 10.11 2.35
N GLY A 156 -12.23 9.55 2.54
CA GLY A 156 -11.22 10.14 3.43
C GLY A 156 -10.68 11.49 2.93
N ARG A 157 -10.76 11.74 1.62
CA ARG A 157 -10.32 13.00 0.99
C ARG A 157 -11.45 14.00 0.73
N THR A 158 -12.67 13.77 1.25
CA THR A 158 -13.82 14.65 1.01
C THR A 158 -13.50 16.13 1.33
N GLY A 159 -12.78 16.39 2.43
CA GLY A 159 -12.38 17.76 2.79
C GLY A 159 -11.38 18.38 1.79
N ILE A 160 -10.52 17.57 1.19
CA ILE A 160 -9.60 18.01 0.13
C ILE A 160 -10.40 18.38 -1.12
N TYR A 161 -11.35 17.56 -1.55
CA TYR A 161 -12.20 17.84 -2.72
C TYR A 161 -13.08 19.07 -2.50
N MET A 162 -13.55 19.32 -1.28
CA MET A 162 -14.24 20.57 -0.95
C MET A 162 -13.31 21.79 -1.13
N LEU A 163 -12.06 21.70 -0.67
CA LEU A 163 -11.07 22.76 -0.83
C LEU A 163 -10.64 22.95 -2.29
N GLN A 164 -10.48 21.89 -3.05
CA GLN A 164 -10.23 21.96 -4.50
C GLN A 164 -11.36 22.71 -5.22
N GLU A 165 -12.62 22.41 -4.89
CA GLU A 165 -13.78 23.12 -5.44
C GLU A 165 -13.78 24.60 -5.03
N PHE A 166 -13.46 24.91 -3.77
CA PHE A 166 -13.27 26.28 -3.31
C PHE A 166 -12.19 27.01 -4.12
N CYS A 167 -11.00 26.41 -4.22
CA CYS A 167 -9.89 27.00 -4.99
C CYS A 167 -10.28 27.28 -6.44
N ARG A 168 -10.96 26.35 -7.09
CA ARG A 168 -11.42 26.51 -8.48
C ARG A 168 -12.44 27.65 -8.62
N ARG A 169 -13.38 27.81 -7.68
CA ARG A 169 -14.40 28.87 -7.71
C ARG A 169 -13.83 30.24 -7.45
N VAL A 170 -12.86 30.34 -6.55
CA VAL A 170 -12.19 31.63 -6.22
C VAL A 170 -11.12 31.99 -7.25
N GLY A 171 -10.65 31.01 -8.03
CA GLY A 171 -9.67 31.26 -9.10
C GLY A 171 -8.22 31.02 -8.69
N PHE A 172 -7.95 30.36 -7.56
CA PHE A 172 -6.60 29.93 -7.21
C PHE A 172 -6.03 28.97 -8.27
N ARG A 173 -4.79 29.21 -8.72
CA ARG A 173 -4.09 28.38 -9.71
C ARG A 173 -2.62 28.20 -9.36
N ALA A 174 -2.10 26.98 -9.55
CA ALA A 174 -0.73 26.64 -9.18
C ALA A 174 0.38 27.51 -9.83
N PRO A 175 0.32 27.91 -11.11
CA PRO A 175 1.39 28.71 -11.71
C PRO A 175 1.51 30.15 -11.18
N GLU A 176 0.52 30.70 -10.52
CA GLU A 176 0.37 32.13 -10.23
C GLU A 176 0.81 32.54 -8.81
N GLY A 177 1.39 31.65 -8.01
CA GLY A 177 1.94 32.01 -6.69
C GLY A 177 0.93 32.05 -5.55
N ASP A 178 -0.30 31.62 -5.79
CA ASP A 178 -1.42 31.67 -4.83
C ASP A 178 -1.25 30.66 -3.66
N THR A 179 -0.29 29.75 -3.75
CA THR A 179 -0.04 28.72 -2.73
C THR A 179 0.23 29.30 -1.35
N ARG A 180 0.96 30.42 -1.27
CA ARG A 180 1.27 31.07 0.03
C ARG A 180 0.06 31.71 0.66
N GLU A 181 -0.76 32.40 -0.14
CA GLU A 181 -1.99 33.02 0.32
C GLU A 181 -2.96 31.95 0.82
N LEU A 182 -3.15 30.90 0.03
CA LEU A 182 -4.00 29.77 0.39
C LEU A 182 -3.50 29.08 1.68
N LEU A 183 -2.19 28.82 1.82
CA LEU A 183 -1.61 28.23 3.00
C LEU A 183 -1.82 29.12 4.23
N ALA A 184 -1.69 30.45 4.10
CA ALA A 184 -1.94 31.38 5.19
C ALA A 184 -3.41 31.38 5.61
N ALA A 185 -4.33 31.38 4.64
CA ALA A 185 -5.76 31.31 4.89
C ALA A 185 -6.16 30.01 5.61
N LEU A 186 -5.63 28.87 5.17
CA LEU A 186 -5.90 27.57 5.81
C LEU A 186 -5.34 27.48 7.22
N LYS A 187 -4.18 28.09 7.51
CA LYS A 187 -3.60 28.16 8.86
C LYS A 187 -4.40 29.07 9.80
N ALA A 188 -5.14 30.03 9.27
CA ALA A 188 -5.98 30.95 10.05
C ALA A 188 -7.34 30.36 10.43
N LEU A 189 -7.68 29.16 9.94
CA LEU A 189 -8.94 28.50 10.30
C LEU A 189 -9.01 28.22 11.82
N PRO A 190 -10.16 28.50 12.47
CA PRO A 190 -10.31 28.24 13.90
C PRO A 190 -10.23 26.74 14.20
N ALA A 191 -9.77 26.38 15.39
CA ALA A 191 -9.62 24.98 15.82
C ALA A 191 -10.92 24.16 15.72
N THR A 192 -12.07 24.82 15.79
CA THR A 192 -13.40 24.20 15.66
C THR A 192 -13.83 23.98 14.20
N HIS A 193 -13.07 24.47 13.22
CA HIS A 193 -13.42 24.29 11.81
C HIS A 193 -13.31 22.81 11.41
N PRO A 194 -14.29 22.23 10.69
CA PRO A 194 -14.31 20.81 10.37
C PRO A 194 -13.06 20.29 9.65
N LEU A 195 -12.38 21.13 8.88
CA LEU A 195 -11.19 20.77 8.13
C LEU A 195 -9.89 20.89 8.92
N THR A 196 -9.88 21.51 10.11
CA THR A 196 -8.65 21.75 10.87
C THR A 196 -7.91 20.45 11.20
N ARG A 197 -8.63 19.42 11.58
CA ARG A 197 -8.04 18.09 11.83
C ARG A 197 -7.38 17.51 10.57
N LEU A 198 -8.06 17.57 9.44
CA LEU A 198 -7.52 17.12 8.15
C LEU A 198 -6.21 17.86 7.81
N LEU A 199 -6.21 19.17 7.93
CA LEU A 199 -5.04 20.02 7.62
C LEU A 199 -3.84 19.74 8.54
N GLN A 200 -4.08 19.34 9.79
CA GLN A 200 -3.03 18.98 10.74
C GLN A 200 -2.46 17.56 10.49
N GLU A 201 -3.31 16.60 10.13
CA GLU A 201 -2.94 15.19 9.98
C GLU A 201 -2.29 14.90 8.62
N VAL A 202 -2.65 15.63 7.56
CA VAL A 202 -2.17 15.39 6.19
C VAL A 202 -0.85 16.13 5.95
N PRO A 203 0.27 15.41 5.69
CA PRO A 203 1.59 16.03 5.50
C PRO A 203 1.66 17.02 4.34
N ASP A 204 0.84 16.86 3.31
CA ASP A 204 0.82 17.68 2.10
C ASP A 204 0.61 19.17 2.41
N PHE A 205 -0.16 19.47 3.46
CA PHE A 205 -0.38 20.87 3.90
C PHE A 205 0.79 21.51 4.66
N ARG A 206 1.93 20.82 4.76
CA ARG A 206 3.14 21.36 5.43
C ARG A 206 4.10 22.04 4.47
N SER A 207 3.95 21.87 3.16
CA SER A 207 4.80 22.43 2.13
C SER A 207 3.99 23.03 0.98
N GLU A 208 4.56 23.99 0.27
CA GLU A 208 3.92 24.60 -0.92
C GLU A 208 3.69 23.55 -2.02
N ALA A 209 4.67 22.67 -2.27
CA ALA A 209 4.55 21.61 -3.27
C ALA A 209 3.46 20.59 -2.92
N GLY A 210 3.39 20.15 -1.67
CA GLY A 210 2.35 19.24 -1.21
C GLY A 210 0.95 19.87 -1.24
N LEU A 211 0.84 21.15 -0.86
CA LEU A 211 -0.42 21.89 -0.93
C LEU A 211 -0.87 22.07 -2.37
N ALA A 212 0.06 22.40 -3.28
CA ALA A 212 -0.23 22.53 -4.71
C ALA A 212 -0.71 21.19 -5.28
N ASP A 213 -0.02 20.08 -4.98
CA ASP A 213 -0.43 18.73 -5.38
C ASP A 213 -1.82 18.38 -4.86
N ALA A 214 -2.09 18.63 -3.56
CA ALA A 214 -3.36 18.27 -2.95
C ALA A 214 -4.55 19.12 -3.41
N LEU A 215 -4.37 20.43 -3.65
CA LEU A 215 -5.47 21.39 -3.87
C LEU A 215 -5.53 22.02 -5.26
N LEU A 216 -4.40 22.16 -5.95
CA LEU A 216 -4.29 22.88 -7.20
C LEU A 216 -3.85 22.01 -8.38
N HIS A 217 -3.76 20.70 -8.18
CA HIS A 217 -3.46 19.77 -9.26
C HIS A 217 -4.55 19.84 -10.32
N PRO A 218 -4.20 20.00 -11.61
CA PRO A 218 -5.18 20.20 -12.68
C PRO A 218 -6.07 18.97 -12.90
N GLN A 219 -5.64 17.80 -12.45
CA GLN A 219 -6.32 16.54 -12.69
C GLN A 219 -6.18 15.61 -11.49
N ASP A 220 -7.28 15.38 -10.78
CA ASP A 220 -7.34 14.47 -9.63
C ASP A 220 -8.66 13.69 -9.69
N ARG A 221 -8.57 12.38 -9.48
CA ARG A 221 -9.71 11.45 -9.51
C ARG A 221 -9.69 10.54 -8.30
N ALA A 222 -10.78 10.52 -7.55
CA ALA A 222 -10.94 9.66 -6.39
C ALA A 222 -11.66 8.36 -6.73
N TYR A 223 -11.30 7.31 -6.02
CA TYR A 223 -11.93 6.01 -6.11
C TYR A 223 -12.58 5.64 -4.77
N SER A 224 -13.80 5.14 -4.79
CA SER A 224 -14.32 4.32 -3.70
C SER A 224 -13.90 2.85 -3.91
N VAL A 225 -14.02 2.03 -2.89
CA VAL A 225 -13.72 0.59 -3.01
C VAL A 225 -14.44 -0.05 -4.20
N PRO A 226 -15.77 0.06 -4.38
CA PRO A 226 -16.43 -0.56 -5.53
C PRO A 226 -15.91 -0.04 -6.87
N ARG A 227 -15.68 1.28 -7.01
CA ARG A 227 -15.16 1.88 -8.24
C ARG A 227 -13.75 1.40 -8.57
N LEU A 228 -12.90 1.20 -7.55
CA LEU A 228 -11.55 0.69 -7.76
C LEU A 228 -11.58 -0.77 -8.22
N LEU A 229 -12.41 -1.62 -7.60
CA LEU A 229 -12.53 -3.03 -7.98
C LEU A 229 -13.09 -3.19 -9.40
N GLU A 230 -14.11 -2.40 -9.75
CA GLU A 230 -14.64 -2.32 -11.12
C GLU A 230 -13.57 -1.84 -12.10
N PHE A 231 -12.80 -0.81 -11.75
CA PHE A 231 -11.72 -0.28 -12.59
C PHE A 231 -10.63 -1.33 -12.88
N LEU A 232 -10.25 -2.14 -11.87
CA LEU A 232 -9.31 -3.24 -12.07
C LEU A 232 -9.87 -4.29 -13.03
N SER A 233 -11.08 -4.78 -12.76
CA SER A 233 -11.71 -5.85 -13.56
C SER A 233 -11.99 -5.43 -15.00
N ALA A 234 -12.43 -4.21 -15.23
CA ALA A 234 -12.66 -3.67 -16.57
C ALA A 234 -11.38 -3.51 -17.40
N ASN A 235 -10.19 -3.54 -16.77
CA ASN A 235 -8.90 -3.44 -17.43
C ASN A 235 -8.07 -4.72 -17.34
N GLY A 236 -8.71 -5.88 -17.14
CA GLY A 236 -8.08 -7.19 -17.21
C GLY A 236 -7.21 -7.53 -15.98
N LEU A 237 -7.53 -6.99 -14.82
CA LEU A 237 -6.86 -7.30 -13.57
C LEU A 237 -7.84 -7.88 -12.53
N ILE A 238 -7.34 -8.82 -11.74
CA ILE A 238 -8.04 -9.40 -10.60
C ILE A 238 -7.49 -8.77 -9.32
N PHE A 239 -8.38 -8.33 -8.44
CA PHE A 239 -8.03 -7.93 -7.08
C PHE A 239 -7.48 -9.14 -6.30
N GLY A 240 -6.27 -9.02 -5.77
CA GLY A 240 -5.65 -10.01 -4.90
C GLY A 240 -5.93 -9.74 -3.43
N ARG A 241 -5.42 -8.61 -2.94
CA ARG A 241 -5.61 -8.16 -1.56
C ARG A 241 -5.28 -6.67 -1.40
N TRP A 242 -5.69 -6.10 -0.30
CA TRP A 242 -5.17 -4.81 0.15
C TRP A 242 -3.74 -4.96 0.67
N VAL A 243 -2.86 -4.00 0.39
CA VAL A 243 -1.49 -3.98 0.93
C VAL A 243 -1.52 -3.94 2.47
N ARG A 244 -2.51 -3.22 3.01
CA ARG A 244 -2.90 -3.25 4.42
C ARG A 244 -4.38 -3.60 4.46
N GLN A 245 -4.71 -4.82 4.89
CA GLN A 245 -6.09 -5.31 4.82
C GLN A 245 -6.89 -5.07 6.11
N ALA A 246 -6.23 -4.91 7.25
CA ALA A 246 -6.90 -4.72 8.52
C ALA A 246 -7.91 -3.54 8.53
N PRO A 247 -7.64 -2.37 7.91
CA PRO A 247 -8.61 -1.29 7.81
C PRO A 247 -9.90 -1.65 7.07
N TYR A 248 -9.86 -2.63 6.18
CA TYR A 248 -11.01 -3.04 5.36
C TYR A 248 -11.81 -4.20 5.95
N SER A 249 -11.34 -4.80 7.05
CA SER A 249 -12.02 -5.92 7.69
C SER A 249 -13.06 -5.44 8.70
N LEU A 250 -14.31 -5.86 8.54
CA LEU A 250 -15.39 -5.63 9.51
C LEU A 250 -15.17 -6.37 10.85
N GLN A 251 -14.23 -7.32 10.88
CA GLN A 251 -13.89 -8.10 12.08
C GLN A 251 -12.74 -7.49 12.89
N VAL A 252 -12.25 -6.30 12.50
CA VAL A 252 -11.07 -5.67 13.08
C VAL A 252 -11.41 -4.32 13.71
N GLY A 253 -10.84 -4.05 14.88
CA GLY A 253 -10.97 -2.78 15.58
C GLY A 253 -12.40 -2.50 16.05
N LEU A 254 -12.83 -1.25 16.01
CA LEU A 254 -14.16 -0.84 16.47
C LEU A 254 -15.31 -1.51 15.72
N MET A 255 -15.11 -1.86 14.44
CA MET A 255 -16.14 -2.53 13.65
C MET A 255 -16.48 -3.92 14.20
N SER A 256 -15.52 -4.63 14.78
CA SER A 256 -15.74 -5.93 15.41
C SER A 256 -16.64 -5.88 16.64
N GLN A 257 -16.88 -4.69 17.19
CA GLN A 257 -17.78 -4.48 18.34
C GLN A 257 -19.24 -4.25 17.91
N ILE A 258 -19.50 -4.16 16.61
CA ILE A 258 -20.84 -3.95 16.05
C ILE A 258 -21.47 -5.32 15.71
N PRO A 259 -22.47 -5.82 16.49
CA PRO A 259 -23.01 -7.16 16.27
C PRO A 259 -23.58 -7.39 14.86
N ARG A 260 -24.11 -6.33 14.21
CA ARG A 260 -24.62 -6.41 12.85
C ARG A 260 -23.48 -6.48 11.81
N ALA A 261 -22.35 -5.81 12.06
CA ALA A 261 -21.19 -5.91 11.20
C ALA A 261 -20.58 -7.32 11.23
N LEU A 262 -20.57 -7.99 12.38
CA LEU A 262 -20.13 -9.38 12.49
C LEU A 262 -21.04 -10.36 11.72
N ARG A 263 -22.35 -10.07 11.65
CA ARG A 263 -23.29 -10.86 10.84
C ARG A 263 -23.16 -10.62 9.34
N SER A 264 -22.51 -9.55 8.93
CA SER A 264 -22.29 -9.23 7.51
C SER A 264 -21.17 -10.08 6.85
N ALA A 265 -20.57 -11.02 7.57
CA ALA A 265 -19.68 -12.04 7.01
C ALA A 265 -20.32 -12.89 5.88
N GLN A 266 -21.66 -12.86 5.77
CA GLN A 266 -22.40 -13.47 4.66
C GLN A 266 -22.45 -12.61 3.40
N LEU A 267 -22.12 -11.30 3.49
CA LEU A 267 -22.06 -10.43 2.33
C LEU A 267 -20.83 -10.77 1.45
N PRO A 268 -20.90 -10.51 0.14
CA PRO A 268 -19.71 -10.53 -0.71
C PRO A 268 -18.59 -9.72 -0.09
N LEU A 269 -17.35 -10.18 -0.23
CA LEU A 269 -16.19 -9.55 0.40
C LEU A 269 -16.01 -8.08 -0.04
N GLU A 270 -16.36 -7.78 -1.29
CA GLU A 270 -16.33 -6.42 -1.85
C GLU A 270 -17.27 -5.47 -1.10
N ASP A 271 -18.49 -5.94 -0.77
CA ASP A 271 -19.47 -5.17 0.01
C ASP A 271 -18.99 -4.95 1.45
N GLN A 272 -18.29 -5.94 2.04
CA GLN A 272 -17.70 -5.78 3.36
C GLN A 272 -16.61 -4.71 3.34
N TYR A 273 -15.74 -4.69 2.33
CA TYR A 273 -14.71 -3.68 2.15
C TYR A 273 -15.30 -2.28 1.93
N ALA A 274 -16.35 -2.18 1.12
CA ALA A 274 -17.05 -0.92 0.90
C ALA A 274 -17.70 -0.39 2.18
N ALA A 275 -18.33 -1.26 2.97
CA ALA A 275 -18.91 -0.89 4.26
C ALA A 275 -17.83 -0.42 5.26
N ALA A 276 -16.67 -1.08 5.28
CA ALA A 276 -15.55 -0.69 6.12
C ALA A 276 -15.00 0.69 5.73
N GLU A 277 -14.83 0.96 4.42
CA GLU A 277 -14.43 2.28 3.93
C GLU A 277 -15.38 3.38 4.40
N LEU A 278 -16.68 3.16 4.24
CA LEU A 278 -17.73 4.12 4.64
C LEU A 278 -17.73 4.36 6.16
N PHE A 279 -17.63 3.29 6.96
CA PHE A 279 -17.63 3.42 8.41
C PHE A 279 -16.40 4.16 8.92
N ARG A 280 -15.22 3.89 8.37
CA ARG A 280 -13.98 4.58 8.76
C ARG A 280 -13.96 6.04 8.30
N GLY A 281 -14.41 6.32 7.08
CA GLY A 281 -14.51 7.67 6.53
C GLY A 281 -13.21 8.49 6.43
N ASN A 282 -12.07 7.92 6.83
CA ASN A 282 -10.78 8.60 6.91
C ASN A 282 -9.65 7.92 6.13
N MET A 283 -9.98 6.97 5.27
CA MET A 283 -9.01 6.35 4.36
C MET A 283 -8.63 7.35 3.27
N MET A 284 -7.37 7.79 3.25
CA MET A 284 -6.87 8.79 2.31
C MET A 284 -6.49 8.20 0.95
N ARG A 285 -6.21 6.90 0.90
CA ARG A 285 -5.74 6.17 -0.28
C ARG A 285 -6.09 4.70 -0.20
N HIS A 286 -6.27 4.09 -1.36
CA HIS A 286 -6.41 2.65 -1.53
C HIS A 286 -5.12 2.09 -2.11
N ALA A 287 -4.51 1.11 -1.46
CA ALA A 287 -3.33 0.41 -1.95
C ALA A 287 -3.65 -1.07 -2.09
N VAL A 288 -3.58 -1.57 -3.33
CA VAL A 288 -3.99 -2.93 -3.69
C VAL A 288 -2.84 -3.70 -4.34
N ILE A 289 -2.89 -5.00 -4.17
CA ILE A 289 -2.14 -5.97 -4.98
C ILE A 289 -3.13 -6.59 -5.95
N ALA A 290 -2.81 -6.50 -7.24
CA ALA A 290 -3.62 -7.04 -8.31
C ALA A 290 -2.77 -7.98 -9.18
N TYR A 291 -3.45 -8.89 -9.86
CA TYR A 291 -2.86 -9.86 -10.78
C TYR A 291 -3.56 -9.80 -12.13
N ARG A 292 -2.93 -10.30 -13.17
CA ARG A 292 -3.58 -10.43 -14.48
C ARG A 292 -4.76 -11.41 -14.39
N ASP A 293 -5.83 -11.13 -15.13
CA ASP A 293 -7.03 -11.98 -15.21
C ASP A 293 -6.76 -13.34 -15.92
N ASP A 294 -5.70 -13.40 -16.74
CA ASP A 294 -5.22 -14.62 -17.40
C ASP A 294 -4.10 -15.34 -16.60
N ASN A 295 -3.88 -14.97 -15.33
CA ASN A 295 -2.96 -15.67 -14.44
C ASN A 295 -3.50 -17.07 -14.12
N PRO A 296 -2.74 -18.15 -14.38
CA PRO A 296 -3.21 -19.52 -14.16
C PRO A 296 -3.43 -19.89 -12.69
N GLY A 297 -2.88 -19.10 -11.76
CA GLY A 297 -2.99 -19.35 -10.31
C GLY A 297 -2.87 -18.05 -9.52
N VAL A 298 -3.99 -17.32 -9.35
CA VAL A 298 -4.00 -16.14 -8.48
C VAL A 298 -3.78 -16.57 -7.03
N PRO A 299 -2.72 -16.09 -6.37
CA PRO A 299 -2.39 -16.51 -5.02
C PRO A 299 -3.49 -16.14 -4.02
N ARG A 300 -3.94 -17.09 -3.22
CA ARG A 300 -4.92 -16.85 -2.16
C ARG A 300 -4.48 -17.52 -0.87
N ILE A 301 -4.59 -16.80 0.22
CA ILE A 301 -4.46 -17.34 1.58
C ILE A 301 -5.88 -17.54 2.13
N GLY A 302 -6.17 -18.73 2.62
CA GLY A 302 -7.46 -19.09 3.18
C GLY A 302 -7.30 -20.01 4.39
N PHE A 303 -8.33 -20.05 5.23
CA PHE A 303 -8.37 -20.84 6.46
C PHE A 303 -9.63 -21.73 6.53
N ALA A 304 -10.32 -21.92 5.40
CA ALA A 304 -11.57 -22.71 5.37
C ALA A 304 -11.34 -24.21 5.48
N ASP A 305 -10.21 -24.69 4.99
CA ASP A 305 -9.78 -26.09 5.00
C ASP A 305 -8.44 -26.27 5.73
N ASP A 306 -7.83 -27.44 5.63
CA ASP A 306 -6.58 -27.77 6.28
C ASP A 306 -5.32 -27.26 5.55
N GLY A 307 -5.46 -26.61 4.40
CA GLY A 307 -4.34 -26.09 3.65
C GLY A 307 -3.45 -25.12 4.45
N TRP A 308 -4.04 -24.40 5.41
CA TRP A 308 -3.29 -23.51 6.29
C TRP A 308 -2.22 -24.21 7.14
N LEU A 309 -2.32 -25.53 7.37
CA LEU A 309 -1.29 -26.30 8.08
C LEU A 309 0.04 -26.32 7.35
N GLY A 310 0.01 -26.23 6.00
CA GLY A 310 1.20 -26.12 5.16
C GLY A 310 1.79 -24.71 5.08
N TYR A 311 1.13 -23.69 5.60
CA TYR A 311 1.61 -22.32 5.54
C TYR A 311 2.74 -22.08 6.55
N ILE A 312 3.76 -21.34 6.12
CA ILE A 312 4.83 -20.86 7.00
C ILE A 312 4.50 -19.42 7.38
N PRO A 313 4.15 -19.13 8.64
CA PRO A 313 3.87 -17.78 9.09
C PRO A 313 5.18 -16.99 9.21
N ILE A 314 5.22 -15.80 8.64
CA ILE A 314 6.35 -14.87 8.68
C ILE A 314 5.86 -13.58 9.33
N ARG A 315 6.49 -13.16 10.43
CA ARG A 315 6.14 -11.92 11.12
C ARG A 315 6.40 -10.71 10.22
N VAL A 316 5.44 -9.79 10.17
CA VAL A 316 5.66 -8.51 9.54
C VAL A 316 6.57 -7.67 10.45
N PRO A 317 7.72 -7.17 9.96
CA PRO A 317 8.71 -6.48 10.79
C PRO A 317 8.23 -5.18 11.45
N ASP A 318 7.09 -4.64 11.02
CA ASP A 318 6.46 -3.47 11.62
C ASP A 318 5.52 -3.82 12.79
N THR A 319 5.41 -5.10 13.14
CA THR A 319 4.67 -5.59 14.31
C THR A 319 5.39 -5.23 15.60
N VAL A 320 4.65 -4.66 16.53
CA VAL A 320 5.10 -4.36 17.89
C VAL A 320 4.27 -5.16 18.88
N THR A 321 4.93 -5.80 19.82
CA THR A 321 4.29 -6.53 20.92
C THR A 321 4.36 -5.70 22.19
N ILE A 322 3.19 -5.28 22.69
CA ILE A 322 3.04 -4.53 23.95
C ILE A 322 2.72 -5.55 25.04
N ARG A 323 3.48 -5.49 26.16
CA ARG A 323 3.33 -6.41 27.29
C ARG A 323 3.04 -5.71 28.62
N GLU A 324 2.89 -4.39 28.59
CA GLU A 324 2.64 -3.57 29.78
C GLU A 324 1.26 -2.93 29.73
N ARG A 325 0.65 -2.72 30.88
CA ARG A 325 -0.67 -2.06 31.03
C ARG A 325 -1.75 -2.70 30.17
N LEU A 326 -1.80 -4.03 30.20
CA LEU A 326 -2.72 -4.81 29.39
C LEU A 326 -4.13 -4.86 29.98
N PRO A 327 -5.17 -4.94 29.14
CA PRO A 327 -6.52 -5.26 29.59
C PRO A 327 -6.57 -6.64 30.25
N ALA A 328 -7.56 -6.84 31.12
CA ALA A 328 -7.78 -8.12 31.79
C ALA A 328 -7.93 -9.27 30.76
N GLY A 329 -7.25 -10.40 31.00
CA GLY A 329 -7.30 -11.57 30.12
C GLY A 329 -6.36 -11.53 28.92
N CYS A 330 -5.58 -10.46 28.73
CA CYS A 330 -4.58 -10.35 27.66
C CYS A 330 -3.18 -10.65 28.20
N ALA A 331 -2.38 -11.39 27.42
CA ALA A 331 -0.94 -11.61 27.66
C ALA A 331 -0.07 -10.63 26.85
N ALA A 332 -0.60 -10.12 25.74
CA ALA A 332 0.02 -9.10 24.92
C ALA A 332 -1.02 -8.39 24.06
N ILE A 333 -0.64 -7.23 23.49
CA ILE A 333 -1.35 -6.58 22.40
C ILE A 333 -0.37 -6.43 21.24
N LEU A 334 -0.77 -6.85 20.05
CA LEU A 334 -0.02 -6.58 18.82
C LEU A 334 -0.58 -5.36 18.12
N ILE A 335 0.32 -4.49 17.69
CA ILE A 335 0.03 -3.38 16.78
C ILE A 335 0.96 -3.44 15.59
N ASN A 336 0.52 -2.97 14.42
CA ASN A 336 1.38 -2.78 13.27
C ASN A 336 1.61 -1.27 13.08
N ARG A 337 2.87 -0.83 13.17
CA ARG A 337 3.25 0.60 13.05
C ARG A 337 2.93 1.21 11.68
N ALA A 338 2.64 0.39 10.68
CA ALA A 338 2.25 0.87 9.36
C ALA A 338 0.75 1.27 9.26
N HIS A 339 -0.06 0.98 10.30
CA HIS A 339 -1.44 1.44 10.39
C HIS A 339 -1.52 2.85 10.96
N SER A 340 -2.44 3.65 10.41
CA SER A 340 -2.80 4.96 10.92
C SER A 340 -4.02 4.96 11.86
N HIS A 341 -4.73 3.81 11.94
CA HIS A 341 -5.94 3.65 12.75
C HIS A 341 -5.59 3.11 14.14
N THR A 342 -5.85 3.90 15.16
CA THR A 342 -5.48 3.59 16.56
C THR A 342 -6.31 2.48 17.19
N ASP A 343 -7.48 2.17 16.62
CA ASP A 343 -8.36 1.07 17.04
C ASP A 343 -7.90 -0.30 16.53
N ILE A 344 -6.97 -0.35 15.57
CA ILE A 344 -6.46 -1.59 15.01
C ILE A 344 -5.37 -2.15 15.92
N CYS A 345 -5.77 -2.99 16.85
CA CYS A 345 -4.88 -3.75 17.71
C CYS A 345 -5.40 -5.19 17.86
N LEU A 346 -4.50 -6.13 18.07
CA LEU A 346 -4.84 -7.53 18.24
C LEU A 346 -4.47 -8.00 19.67
N PRO A 347 -5.48 -8.21 20.53
CA PRO A 347 -5.26 -8.83 21.83
C PRO A 347 -4.85 -10.30 21.68
N ILE A 348 -3.81 -10.70 22.42
CA ILE A 348 -3.29 -12.07 22.50
C ILE A 348 -3.60 -12.63 23.87
N ARG A 349 -4.23 -13.78 23.91
CA ARG A 349 -4.56 -14.51 25.17
C ARG A 349 -3.35 -15.25 25.72
N PRO A 350 -3.30 -15.58 27.02
CA PRO A 350 -2.20 -16.34 27.58
C PRO A 350 -1.91 -17.66 26.85
N GLY A 351 -2.94 -18.44 26.48
CA GLY A 351 -2.76 -19.69 25.74
C GLY A 351 -2.26 -19.52 24.27
N GLU A 352 -2.32 -18.31 23.71
CA GLU A 352 -1.87 -18.02 22.34
C GLU A 352 -0.39 -17.56 22.29
N MET A 353 0.16 -17.14 23.45
CA MET A 353 1.52 -16.57 23.50
C MET A 353 2.60 -17.54 23.05
N GLN A 354 2.53 -18.79 23.47
CA GLN A 354 3.51 -19.82 23.12
C GLN A 354 3.57 -20.01 21.59
N LEU A 355 2.40 -20.09 20.95
CA LEU A 355 2.33 -20.24 19.50
C LEU A 355 2.81 -18.98 18.77
N LEU A 356 2.44 -17.79 19.28
CA LEU A 356 2.93 -16.52 18.73
C LEU A 356 4.46 -16.42 18.80
N GLU A 357 5.07 -16.80 19.92
CA GLU A 357 6.52 -16.76 20.12
C GLU A 357 7.25 -17.83 19.28
N ALA A 358 6.58 -18.94 18.97
CA ALA A 358 7.11 -20.00 18.14
C ALA A 358 7.20 -19.64 16.64
N ILE A 359 6.60 -18.53 16.19
CA ILE A 359 6.69 -18.07 14.78
C ILE A 359 8.12 -17.65 14.47
N ASP A 360 8.84 -18.52 13.77
CA ASP A 360 10.24 -18.34 13.37
C ASP A 360 10.43 -18.07 11.87
N GLY A 361 9.33 -18.05 11.11
CA GLY A 361 9.36 -17.88 9.66
C GLY A 361 9.91 -19.09 8.89
N LYS A 362 10.08 -20.26 9.51
CA LYS A 362 10.69 -21.45 8.90
C LYS A 362 9.77 -22.66 8.98
N ARG A 363 9.16 -22.91 10.13
CA ARG A 363 8.25 -24.03 10.34
C ARG A 363 6.87 -23.72 9.80
N THR A 364 6.23 -24.76 9.27
CA THR A 364 4.82 -24.69 8.89
C THR A 364 3.93 -24.56 10.12
N SER A 365 2.73 -24.06 9.92
CA SER A 365 1.72 -24.01 11.00
C SER A 365 1.45 -25.38 11.58
N GLY A 366 1.43 -26.43 10.75
CA GLY A 366 1.25 -27.82 11.19
C GLY A 366 2.41 -28.34 12.06
N GLU A 367 3.66 -28.07 11.70
CA GLU A 367 4.84 -28.42 12.50
C GLU A 367 4.85 -27.71 13.85
N MET A 368 4.34 -26.48 13.91
CA MET A 368 4.22 -25.72 15.16
C MET A 368 3.14 -26.31 16.09
N LEU A 369 2.09 -26.94 15.54
CA LEU A 369 1.03 -27.61 16.31
C LEU A 369 1.44 -28.97 16.88
N ALA A 370 2.43 -29.65 16.30
CA ALA A 370 2.92 -30.93 16.76
C ALA A 370 3.42 -30.89 18.23
N SER A 371 3.62 -29.71 18.80
CA SER A 371 3.94 -29.46 20.21
C SER A 371 2.74 -29.46 21.17
N GLY A 372 1.51 -29.87 20.73
CA GLY A 372 0.34 -30.06 21.59
C GLY A 372 -0.64 -28.91 21.69
N ALA A 373 -0.57 -27.93 20.79
CA ALA A 373 -1.52 -26.81 20.72
C ALA A 373 -2.87 -27.27 20.13
N GLU A 374 -3.97 -26.71 20.62
CA GLU A 374 -5.33 -26.96 20.09
C GLU A 374 -5.47 -26.43 18.66
N ARG A 375 -5.99 -27.27 17.75
CA ARG A 375 -6.03 -26.99 16.31
C ARG A 375 -6.92 -25.80 15.96
N ASP A 376 -8.16 -25.77 16.44
CA ASP A 376 -9.12 -24.72 16.09
C ASP A 376 -8.75 -23.36 16.69
N GLY A 377 -8.26 -23.33 17.91
CA GLY A 377 -7.72 -22.12 18.53
C GLY A 377 -6.52 -21.56 17.78
N SER A 378 -5.64 -22.45 17.29
CA SER A 378 -4.45 -22.08 16.51
C SER A 378 -4.82 -21.55 15.12
N ARG A 379 -5.77 -22.18 14.42
CA ARG A 379 -6.32 -21.68 13.14
C ARG A 379 -6.86 -20.27 13.30
N SER A 380 -7.69 -20.06 14.32
CA SER A 380 -8.27 -18.74 14.63
C SER A 380 -7.19 -17.70 14.93
N LEU A 381 -6.12 -18.06 15.65
CA LEU A 381 -5.01 -17.14 15.90
C LEU A 381 -4.28 -16.75 14.61
N PHE A 382 -3.91 -17.72 13.76
CA PHE A 382 -3.21 -17.44 12.50
C PHE A 382 -4.07 -16.60 11.55
N GLU A 383 -5.36 -16.90 11.46
CA GLU A 383 -6.30 -16.11 10.66
C GLU A 383 -6.40 -14.66 11.18
N ARG A 384 -6.53 -14.47 12.50
CA ARG A 384 -6.53 -13.13 13.11
C ARG A 384 -5.22 -12.40 12.91
N LEU A 385 -4.06 -13.06 13.06
CA LEU A 385 -2.75 -12.46 12.78
C LEU A 385 -2.65 -11.99 11.33
N TRP A 386 -3.17 -12.75 10.39
CA TRP A 386 -3.18 -12.41 8.97
C TRP A 386 -4.10 -11.20 8.67
N TRP A 387 -5.33 -11.21 9.18
CA TRP A 387 -6.27 -10.10 9.00
C TRP A 387 -5.83 -8.80 9.67
N HIS A 388 -5.03 -8.87 10.73
CA HIS A 388 -4.48 -7.69 11.40
C HIS A 388 -3.12 -7.25 10.83
N ASP A 389 -2.69 -7.79 9.68
CA ASP A 389 -1.40 -7.50 9.06
C ASP A 389 -0.19 -7.70 10.00
N GLN A 390 -0.26 -8.71 10.89
CA GLN A 390 0.82 -9.07 11.81
C GLN A 390 1.75 -10.13 11.23
N VAL A 391 1.22 -10.96 10.32
CA VAL A 391 1.97 -11.98 9.57
C VAL A 391 1.60 -11.95 8.09
N VAL A 392 2.51 -12.41 7.27
CA VAL A 392 2.26 -12.93 5.93
C VAL A 392 2.58 -14.43 5.91
N PHE A 393 2.13 -15.14 4.90
CA PHE A 393 2.37 -16.57 4.78
C PHE A 393 3.15 -16.91 3.52
N ALA A 394 4.15 -17.80 3.67
CA ALA A 394 4.65 -18.58 2.54
C ALA A 394 3.83 -19.88 2.47
N ALA A 395 3.09 -20.05 1.37
CA ALA A 395 2.20 -21.18 1.09
C ALA A 395 2.73 -21.96 -0.12
N THR A 396 4.00 -22.39 -0.04
CA THR A 396 4.73 -23.05 -1.14
C THR A 396 4.57 -24.56 -1.18
N GLY A 397 3.76 -25.15 -0.29
CA GLY A 397 3.43 -26.58 -0.29
C GLY A 397 2.48 -26.96 -1.43
N PRO A 398 2.30 -28.24 -1.74
CA PRO A 398 1.31 -28.67 -2.71
C PRO A 398 -0.08 -28.24 -2.25
N LEU A 399 -0.74 -27.45 -3.11
CA LEU A 399 -2.15 -27.07 -2.96
C LEU A 399 -3.03 -28.32 -3.19
#